data_4c5a8cfcca2a486bb24a68b20f445db3
#
_entry.id   4c5a8cfcca2a486bb24a68b20f445db3
#
_cell.length_a   1.000
_cell.length_b   1.000
_cell.length_c   1.000
_cell.angle_alpha   90.00
_cell.angle_beta   90.00
_cell.angle_gamma   90.00
#
_symmetry.space_group_name_H-M   'P 1'
#
loop_
_entity.id
_entity.type
_entity.pdbx_description
1 polymer ?
#
loop_
_entity_poly.entity_id
_entity_poly.type
_entity_poly.pdbx_seq_one_letter_code
_entity_poly.pdbx_strand_id
1 'polypeptide(L)'
;MYKRQDIVDINMGCPAPKVVKNGDGSKLLLDIEKAEKIIKAVVQNTNKPVTLKLRKGWDSEHIIAVEFAKMAESAGVSAITIHGRTRSEYYSGKADLEIIKKVKESVKIPVVGNGDIIDEESALKMFEYTGVDGIMIGRATLGNPWIFSRIIYYLKTGQKLPEISKDEKLHIIKKHINLELEQKPEIVAIRELRKHISAY
;
A
#
# COMPACT_ATOMS: atom_id res chain seq x y z
N MET A 1 -6.07 22.30 10.21
CA MET A 1 -5.38 21.27 11.01
C MET A 1 -4.41 20.39 10.22
N TYR A 2 -4.49 20.26 8.92
CA TYR A 2 -3.61 19.39 8.11
C TYR A 2 -2.57 20.16 7.27
N LYS A 3 -2.00 21.23 7.81
CA LYS A 3 -1.07 22.12 7.09
C LYS A 3 0.40 21.65 7.02
N ARG A 4 0.72 20.45 7.55
CA ARG A 4 2.10 19.95 7.66
C ARG A 4 2.37 18.63 6.90
N GLN A 5 1.48 18.24 6.00
CA GLN A 5 1.72 17.04 5.20
C GLN A 5 2.76 17.32 4.11
N ASP A 6 3.63 16.35 3.89
CA ASP A 6 4.71 16.43 2.91
C ASP A 6 4.28 15.90 1.54
N ILE A 7 3.28 15.01 1.51
CA ILE A 7 2.79 14.32 0.30
C ILE A 7 1.26 14.29 0.34
N VAL A 8 0.63 14.36 -0.83
CA VAL A 8 -0.81 14.10 -1.03
C VAL A 8 -0.96 12.78 -1.76
N ASP A 9 -1.60 11.78 -1.14
CA ASP A 9 -1.86 10.48 -1.77
C ASP A 9 -3.31 10.35 -2.22
N ILE A 10 -3.52 9.97 -3.49
CA ILE A 10 -4.85 9.74 -4.06
C ILE A 10 -5.17 8.25 -4.01
N ASN A 11 -6.29 7.89 -3.39
CA ASN A 11 -6.72 6.49 -3.29
C ASN A 11 -7.67 6.13 -4.44
N MET A 12 -7.16 5.38 -5.42
CA MET A 12 -7.94 4.78 -6.51
C MET A 12 -7.89 3.23 -6.47
N GLY A 13 -7.66 2.65 -5.26
CA GLY A 13 -7.55 1.21 -5.07
C GLY A 13 -8.51 0.61 -4.04
N CYS A 14 -9.22 1.41 -3.25
CA CYS A 14 -10.13 0.90 -2.22
C CYS A 14 -11.27 0.07 -2.83
N PRO A 15 -11.43 -1.23 -2.47
CA PRO A 15 -12.45 -2.10 -3.03
C PRO A 15 -13.76 -2.08 -2.21
N ALA A 16 -13.79 -1.39 -1.08
CA ALA A 16 -14.91 -1.44 -0.11
C ALA A 16 -16.24 -1.01 -0.75
N PRO A 17 -17.34 -1.76 -0.53
CA PRO A 17 -18.63 -1.48 -1.16
C PRO A 17 -19.12 -0.05 -0.94
N LYS A 18 -18.97 0.48 0.28
CA LYS A 18 -19.36 1.85 0.62
C LYS A 18 -18.61 2.93 -0.16
N VAL A 19 -17.35 2.65 -0.55
CA VAL A 19 -16.52 3.58 -1.32
C VAL A 19 -16.88 3.50 -2.80
N VAL A 20 -16.87 2.29 -3.36
CA VAL A 20 -17.14 2.09 -4.79
C VAL A 20 -18.58 2.45 -5.20
N LYS A 21 -19.54 2.33 -4.28
CA LYS A 21 -20.96 2.76 -4.51
C LYS A 21 -21.05 4.27 -4.78
N ASN A 22 -20.18 5.05 -4.17
CA ASN A 22 -20.12 6.51 -4.38
C ASN A 22 -19.33 6.91 -5.65
N GLY A 23 -18.79 5.95 -6.39
CA GLY A 23 -17.97 6.23 -7.57
C GLY A 23 -16.51 6.50 -7.27
N ASP A 24 -16.04 6.17 -6.04
CA ASP A 24 -14.69 6.45 -5.54
C ASP A 24 -13.81 5.19 -5.49
N GLY A 25 -12.56 5.37 -5.08
CA GLY A 25 -11.61 4.29 -4.90
C GLY A 25 -11.39 3.51 -6.21
N SER A 26 -11.49 2.17 -6.15
CA SER A 26 -11.27 1.33 -7.33
C SER A 26 -12.36 1.47 -8.42
N LYS A 27 -13.48 2.13 -8.16
CA LYS A 27 -14.49 2.41 -9.19
C LYS A 27 -13.95 3.35 -10.27
N LEU A 28 -13.00 4.22 -9.92
CA LEU A 28 -12.34 5.14 -10.86
C LEU A 28 -11.50 4.42 -11.92
N LEU A 29 -11.15 3.14 -11.69
CA LEU A 29 -10.46 2.32 -12.70
C LEU A 29 -11.34 2.00 -13.93
N LEU A 30 -12.65 2.22 -13.85
CA LEU A 30 -13.58 2.05 -14.98
C LEU A 30 -13.83 3.34 -15.77
N ASP A 31 -13.23 4.46 -15.32
CA ASP A 31 -13.44 5.77 -15.95
C ASP A 31 -12.11 6.57 -15.91
N ILE A 32 -11.25 6.26 -16.87
CA ILE A 32 -9.90 6.83 -16.93
C ILE A 32 -9.93 8.34 -17.15
N GLU A 33 -10.91 8.86 -17.90
CA GLU A 33 -11.05 10.30 -18.15
C GLU A 33 -11.41 11.07 -16.87
N LYS A 34 -12.34 10.52 -16.09
CA LYS A 34 -12.70 11.08 -14.78
C LYS A 34 -11.52 11.02 -13.81
N ALA A 35 -10.81 9.90 -13.78
CA ALA A 35 -9.62 9.73 -12.95
C ALA A 35 -8.55 10.76 -13.32
N GLU A 36 -8.28 10.97 -14.60
CA GLU A 36 -7.33 11.97 -15.08
C GLU A 36 -7.69 13.39 -14.64
N LYS A 37 -8.97 13.77 -14.79
CA LYS A 37 -9.47 15.07 -14.34
C LYS A 37 -9.26 15.29 -12.85
N ILE A 38 -9.53 14.25 -12.02
CA ILE A 38 -9.31 14.31 -10.58
C ILE A 38 -7.81 14.48 -10.26
N ILE A 39 -6.94 13.68 -10.88
CA ILE A 39 -5.49 13.76 -10.67
C ILE A 39 -4.98 15.15 -11.04
N LYS A 40 -5.30 15.64 -12.21
CA LYS A 40 -4.90 16.98 -12.68
C LYS A 40 -5.38 18.07 -11.73
N ALA A 41 -6.62 18.00 -11.26
CA ALA A 41 -7.15 18.97 -10.32
C ALA A 41 -6.39 18.97 -8.99
N VAL A 42 -6.00 17.82 -8.48
CA VAL A 42 -5.19 17.72 -7.24
C VAL A 42 -3.78 18.25 -7.48
N VAL A 43 -3.11 17.84 -8.56
CA VAL A 43 -1.73 18.27 -8.91
C VAL A 43 -1.65 19.78 -9.08
N GLN A 44 -2.62 20.39 -9.75
CA GLN A 44 -2.67 21.83 -10.02
C GLN A 44 -2.94 22.68 -8.76
N ASN A 45 -3.55 22.10 -7.74
CA ASN A 45 -3.97 22.84 -6.53
C ASN A 45 -3.09 22.55 -5.30
N THR A 46 -1.92 21.94 -5.47
CA THR A 46 -0.94 21.74 -4.39
C THR A 46 0.49 21.95 -4.90
N ASN A 47 1.37 22.42 -4.01
CA ASN A 47 2.81 22.45 -4.24
C ASN A 47 3.53 21.22 -3.67
N LYS A 48 2.79 20.23 -3.16
CA LYS A 48 3.32 18.99 -2.60
C LYS A 48 3.38 17.90 -3.67
N PRO A 49 4.30 16.94 -3.56
CA PRO A 49 4.26 15.76 -4.40
C PRO A 49 2.91 15.05 -4.29
N VAL A 50 2.32 14.67 -5.42
CA VAL A 50 1.08 13.90 -5.47
C VAL A 50 1.42 12.46 -5.82
N THR A 51 0.98 11.51 -5.01
CA THR A 51 1.13 10.08 -5.25
C THR A 51 -0.22 9.43 -5.51
N LEU A 52 -0.19 8.25 -6.11
CA LEU A 52 -1.41 7.53 -6.48
C LEU A 52 -1.30 6.08 -6.04
N LYS A 53 -2.33 5.57 -5.34
CA LYS A 53 -2.45 4.14 -5.07
C LYS A 53 -3.62 3.52 -5.83
N LEU A 54 -3.34 2.45 -6.61
CA LEU A 54 -4.33 1.76 -7.43
C LEU A 54 -4.21 0.24 -7.33
N ARG A 55 -5.19 -0.46 -7.93
CA ARG A 55 -5.18 -1.90 -8.20
C ARG A 55 -4.93 -2.16 -9.68
N LYS A 56 -4.61 -3.43 -10.06
CA LYS A 56 -4.35 -3.81 -11.47
C LYS A 56 -5.56 -3.61 -12.38
N GLY A 57 -6.76 -3.53 -11.81
CA GLY A 57 -8.00 -3.34 -12.56
C GLY A 57 -9.23 -3.56 -11.68
N TRP A 58 -10.41 -3.50 -12.30
CA TRP A 58 -11.69 -3.75 -11.64
C TRP A 58 -11.95 -5.24 -11.46
N ASP A 59 -11.85 -6.01 -12.54
CA ASP A 59 -12.00 -7.46 -12.60
C ASP A 59 -11.04 -8.04 -13.67
N SER A 60 -11.20 -9.32 -14.03
CA SER A 60 -10.35 -10.01 -15.01
C SER A 60 -10.46 -9.45 -16.43
N GLU A 61 -11.59 -8.83 -16.78
CA GLU A 61 -11.83 -8.28 -18.12
C GLU A 61 -11.38 -6.80 -18.21
N HIS A 62 -11.23 -6.13 -17.07
CA HIS A 62 -10.86 -4.72 -16.98
C HIS A 62 -9.53 -4.56 -16.25
N ILE A 63 -8.45 -5.07 -16.86
CA ILE A 63 -7.06 -4.89 -16.39
C ILE A 63 -6.46 -3.69 -17.12
N ILE A 64 -6.29 -2.58 -16.42
CA ILE A 64 -5.89 -1.30 -17.04
C ILE A 64 -4.67 -0.65 -16.37
N ALA A 65 -3.99 -1.36 -15.48
CA ALA A 65 -2.92 -0.78 -14.64
C ALA A 65 -1.84 -0.06 -15.44
N VAL A 66 -1.41 -0.62 -16.58
CA VAL A 66 -0.33 -0.05 -17.41
C VAL A 66 -0.79 1.24 -18.08
N GLU A 67 -1.98 1.24 -18.68
CA GLU A 67 -2.56 2.43 -19.31
C GLU A 67 -2.81 3.53 -18.28
N PHE A 68 -3.38 3.14 -17.15
CA PHE A 68 -3.67 4.04 -16.04
C PHE A 68 -2.39 4.66 -15.45
N ALA A 69 -1.31 3.89 -15.32
CA ALA A 69 -0.03 4.38 -14.82
C ALA A 69 0.57 5.44 -15.77
N LYS A 70 0.53 5.21 -17.08
CA LYS A 70 0.99 6.17 -18.09
C LYS A 70 0.17 7.47 -18.05
N MET A 71 -1.14 7.35 -17.95
CA MET A 71 -2.04 8.51 -17.80
C MET A 71 -1.71 9.28 -16.52
N ALA A 72 -1.53 8.59 -15.38
CA ALA A 72 -1.23 9.22 -14.10
C ALA A 72 0.12 9.96 -14.12
N GLU A 73 1.16 9.36 -14.72
CA GLU A 73 2.45 10.03 -14.93
C GLU A 73 2.28 11.30 -15.77
N SER A 74 1.58 11.22 -16.90
CA SER A 74 1.30 12.36 -17.78
C SER A 74 0.47 13.46 -17.09
N ALA A 75 -0.37 13.08 -16.14
CA ALA A 75 -1.17 14.01 -15.33
C ALA A 75 -0.37 14.66 -14.17
N GLY A 76 0.91 14.29 -13.97
CA GLY A 76 1.82 14.91 -13.01
C GLY A 76 1.94 14.19 -11.66
N VAL A 77 1.56 12.92 -11.56
CA VAL A 77 1.79 12.09 -10.37
C VAL A 77 3.27 11.85 -10.18
N SER A 78 3.75 11.98 -8.95
CA SER A 78 5.19 11.86 -8.59
C SER A 78 5.62 10.42 -8.27
N ALA A 79 4.70 9.54 -7.88
CA ALA A 79 4.95 8.11 -7.65
C ALA A 79 3.65 7.32 -7.66
N ILE A 80 3.74 6.03 -7.98
CA ILE A 80 2.58 5.12 -8.05
C ILE A 80 2.81 3.94 -7.11
N THR A 81 1.78 3.59 -6.32
CA THR A 81 1.71 2.31 -5.61
C THR A 81 0.70 1.40 -6.32
N ILE A 82 1.17 0.23 -6.78
CA ILE A 82 0.35 -0.73 -7.51
C ILE A 82 0.11 -2.02 -6.70
N HIS A 83 -1.15 -2.35 -6.46
CA HIS A 83 -1.53 -3.65 -5.91
C HIS A 83 -1.84 -4.63 -7.04
N GLY A 84 -1.13 -5.74 -7.08
CA GLY A 84 -1.23 -6.78 -8.13
C GLY A 84 -2.53 -7.59 -8.13
N ARG A 85 -3.61 -7.10 -7.53
CA ARG A 85 -4.97 -7.70 -7.55
C ARG A 85 -5.98 -6.73 -8.11
N THR A 86 -7.05 -7.28 -8.73
CA THR A 86 -8.22 -6.51 -9.12
C THR A 86 -9.06 -6.13 -7.91
N ARG A 87 -10.06 -5.29 -8.13
CA ARG A 87 -11.08 -4.99 -7.10
C ARG A 87 -11.88 -6.24 -6.76
N SER A 88 -12.24 -7.04 -7.74
CA SER A 88 -13.07 -8.24 -7.54
C SER A 88 -12.35 -9.36 -6.79
N GLU A 89 -11.04 -9.47 -6.95
CA GLU A 89 -10.20 -10.43 -6.20
C GLU A 89 -10.10 -10.09 -4.71
N TYR A 90 -10.27 -8.84 -4.30
CA TYR A 90 -10.04 -8.39 -2.92
C TYR A 90 -8.68 -8.83 -2.38
N TYR A 91 -8.63 -9.97 -1.70
CA TYR A 91 -7.43 -10.62 -1.15
C TYR A 91 -7.31 -12.09 -1.56
N SER A 92 -8.20 -12.57 -2.45
CA SER A 92 -8.17 -13.95 -2.96
C SER A 92 -7.01 -14.17 -3.93
N GLY A 93 -6.62 -15.42 -4.13
CA GLY A 93 -5.56 -15.81 -5.04
C GLY A 93 -4.20 -15.20 -4.66
N LYS A 94 -3.37 -14.93 -5.66
CA LYS A 94 -2.04 -14.34 -5.51
C LYS A 94 -1.96 -12.98 -6.21
N ALA A 95 -1.17 -12.06 -5.66
CA ALA A 95 -0.86 -10.82 -6.35
C ALA A 95 -0.07 -11.10 -7.63
N ASP A 96 -0.48 -10.47 -8.71
CA ASP A 96 0.12 -10.61 -10.03
C ASP A 96 1.37 -9.73 -10.12
N LEU A 97 2.54 -10.36 -9.99
CA LEU A 97 3.83 -9.68 -10.08
C LEU A 97 4.15 -9.23 -11.50
N GLU A 98 3.64 -9.94 -12.52
CA GLU A 98 3.87 -9.61 -13.91
C GLU A 98 3.26 -8.26 -14.28
N ILE A 99 2.04 -7.98 -13.82
CA ILE A 99 1.42 -6.68 -14.06
C ILE A 99 2.14 -5.55 -13.31
N ILE A 100 2.67 -5.82 -12.12
CA ILE A 100 3.49 -4.84 -11.36
C ILE A 100 4.76 -4.52 -12.15
N LYS A 101 5.44 -5.53 -12.68
CA LYS A 101 6.61 -5.37 -13.57
C LYS A 101 6.27 -4.53 -14.79
N LYS A 102 5.20 -4.85 -15.51
CA LYS A 102 4.75 -4.09 -16.69
C LYS A 102 4.46 -2.64 -16.37
N VAL A 103 3.86 -2.36 -15.21
CA VAL A 103 3.66 -0.98 -14.75
C VAL A 103 5.01 -0.29 -14.54
N LYS A 104 5.96 -0.93 -13.82
CA LYS A 104 7.30 -0.36 -13.59
C LYS A 104 8.04 -0.06 -14.89
N GLU A 105 7.97 -0.96 -15.87
CA GLU A 105 8.61 -0.79 -17.18
C GLU A 105 7.94 0.29 -18.05
N SER A 106 6.69 0.65 -17.75
CA SER A 106 5.89 1.57 -18.57
C SER A 106 6.00 3.05 -18.19
N VAL A 107 6.55 3.37 -17.01
CA VAL A 107 6.67 4.73 -16.46
C VAL A 107 8.08 5.00 -15.96
N LYS A 108 8.44 6.30 -15.87
CA LYS A 108 9.75 6.76 -15.38
C LYS A 108 9.72 7.14 -13.90
N ILE A 109 8.54 7.46 -13.37
CA ILE A 109 8.36 7.81 -11.97
C ILE A 109 8.52 6.58 -11.07
N PRO A 110 8.84 6.76 -9.78
CA PRO A 110 8.94 5.65 -8.83
C PRO A 110 7.65 4.83 -8.74
N VAL A 111 7.83 3.50 -8.71
CA VAL A 111 6.75 2.53 -8.55
C VAL A 111 6.96 1.73 -7.27
N VAL A 112 5.94 1.66 -6.44
CA VAL A 112 5.91 0.87 -5.20
C VAL A 112 5.04 -0.37 -5.41
N GLY A 113 5.64 -1.56 -5.30
CA GLY A 113 4.94 -2.84 -5.42
C GLY A 113 4.18 -3.20 -4.14
N ASN A 114 2.95 -3.67 -4.29
CA ASN A 114 2.09 -4.07 -3.18
C ASN A 114 1.37 -5.40 -3.47
N GLY A 115 1.30 -6.25 -2.47
CA GLY A 115 0.57 -7.52 -2.49
C GLY A 115 1.45 -8.71 -2.10
N ASP A 116 0.96 -9.52 -1.16
CA ASP A 116 1.54 -10.78 -0.69
C ASP A 116 3.01 -10.71 -0.21
N ILE A 117 3.43 -9.56 0.27
CA ILE A 117 4.69 -9.41 0.98
C ILE A 117 4.42 -9.76 2.43
N ILE A 118 4.96 -10.91 2.88
CA ILE A 118 4.70 -11.50 4.18
C ILE A 118 5.99 -11.75 5.00
N ASP A 119 7.13 -11.78 4.32
CA ASP A 119 8.46 -12.06 4.87
C ASP A 119 9.57 -11.45 4.01
N GLU A 120 10.81 -11.74 4.40
CA GLU A 120 12.00 -11.24 3.74
C GLU A 120 12.15 -11.74 2.30
N GLU A 121 11.83 -13.03 2.06
CA GLU A 121 11.94 -13.65 0.73
C GLU A 121 10.91 -13.11 -0.24
N SER A 122 9.67 -12.92 0.20
CA SER A 122 8.63 -12.34 -0.64
C SER A 122 8.90 -10.88 -0.97
N ALA A 123 9.56 -10.14 -0.05
CA ALA A 123 10.03 -8.79 -0.31
C ALA A 123 11.16 -8.78 -1.36
N LEU A 124 12.18 -9.63 -1.21
CA LEU A 124 13.26 -9.79 -2.18
C LEU A 124 12.71 -10.15 -3.56
N LYS A 125 11.81 -11.15 -3.61
CA LYS A 125 11.16 -11.57 -4.86
C LYS A 125 10.42 -10.42 -5.55
N MET A 126 9.72 -9.57 -4.78
CA MET A 126 9.04 -8.40 -5.34
C MET A 126 10.04 -7.47 -6.03
N PHE A 127 11.16 -7.13 -5.39
CA PHE A 127 12.19 -6.28 -5.98
C PHE A 127 12.85 -6.93 -7.20
N GLU A 128 13.33 -8.17 -7.08
CA GLU A 128 14.08 -8.84 -8.15
C GLU A 128 13.23 -9.11 -9.38
N TYR A 129 11.98 -9.56 -9.18
CA TYR A 129 11.13 -9.92 -10.30
C TYR A 129 10.52 -8.72 -11.00
N THR A 130 10.14 -7.67 -10.25
CA THR A 130 9.36 -6.56 -10.80
C THR A 130 10.19 -5.31 -11.07
N GLY A 131 11.36 -5.17 -10.45
CA GLY A 131 12.22 -4.01 -10.57
C GLY A 131 11.65 -2.73 -9.91
N VAL A 132 10.67 -2.84 -9.03
CA VAL A 132 10.06 -1.69 -8.34
C VAL A 132 11.05 -0.95 -7.45
N ASP A 133 10.82 0.34 -7.24
CA ASP A 133 11.69 1.22 -6.45
C ASP A 133 11.44 1.11 -4.94
N GLY A 134 10.28 0.58 -4.56
CA GLY A 134 9.88 0.37 -3.18
C GLY A 134 8.80 -0.68 -3.03
N ILE A 135 8.51 -1.06 -1.80
CA ILE A 135 7.45 -2.02 -1.48
C ILE A 135 6.50 -1.47 -0.42
N MET A 136 5.23 -1.83 -0.54
CA MET A 136 4.22 -1.54 0.48
C MET A 136 3.72 -2.84 1.11
N ILE A 137 3.82 -2.93 2.44
CA ILE A 137 3.41 -4.10 3.20
C ILE A 137 2.08 -3.79 3.88
N GLY A 138 1.11 -4.67 3.73
CA GLY A 138 -0.23 -4.54 4.33
C GLY A 138 -0.41 -5.50 5.51
N ARG A 139 -1.19 -6.55 5.30
CA ARG A 139 -1.66 -7.50 6.33
C ARG A 139 -0.57 -8.09 7.21
N ALA A 140 0.62 -8.32 6.68
CA ALA A 140 1.75 -8.90 7.40
C ALA A 140 2.37 -7.97 8.46
N THR A 141 1.96 -6.70 8.53
CA THR A 141 2.36 -5.78 9.61
C THR A 141 1.54 -5.97 10.90
N LEU A 142 0.37 -6.61 10.80
CA LEU A 142 -0.48 -6.84 11.96
C LEU A 142 0.22 -7.80 12.94
N GLY A 143 0.43 -7.33 14.18
CA GLY A 143 1.16 -8.06 15.19
C GLY A 143 2.66 -8.28 14.88
N ASN A 144 3.16 -7.69 13.81
CA ASN A 144 4.54 -7.87 13.36
C ASN A 144 5.18 -6.54 12.91
N PRO A 145 5.40 -5.58 13.81
CA PRO A 145 6.06 -4.32 13.45
C PRO A 145 7.54 -4.50 13.07
N TRP A 146 8.15 -5.62 13.41
CA TRP A 146 9.54 -5.95 13.09
C TRP A 146 9.76 -6.30 11.62
N ILE A 147 8.71 -6.59 10.86
CA ILE A 147 8.80 -7.00 9.45
C ILE A 147 9.63 -6.01 8.61
N PHE A 148 9.53 -4.72 8.88
CA PHE A 148 10.28 -3.70 8.15
C PHE A 148 11.79 -3.79 8.41
N SER A 149 12.21 -3.85 9.67
CA SER A 149 13.63 -3.97 10.03
C SER A 149 14.22 -5.29 9.56
N ARG A 150 13.47 -6.39 9.64
CA ARG A 150 13.87 -7.72 9.16
C ARG A 150 14.09 -7.72 7.66
N ILE A 151 13.16 -7.19 6.89
CA ILE A 151 13.29 -7.06 5.43
C ILE A 151 14.48 -6.17 5.06
N ILE A 152 14.63 -5.01 5.68
CA ILE A 152 15.75 -4.10 5.41
C ILE A 152 17.09 -4.78 5.70
N TYR A 153 17.21 -5.51 6.80
CA TYR A 153 18.42 -6.23 7.14
C TYR A 153 18.73 -7.33 6.12
N TYR A 154 17.71 -8.12 5.76
CA TYR A 154 17.83 -9.19 4.78
C TYR A 154 18.26 -8.68 3.39
N LEU A 155 17.62 -7.62 2.91
CA LEU A 155 17.97 -7.02 1.63
C LEU A 155 19.40 -6.45 1.58
N LYS A 156 19.95 -6.04 2.74
CA LYS A 156 21.32 -5.51 2.83
C LYS A 156 22.38 -6.60 2.99
N THR A 157 22.06 -7.70 3.67
CA THR A 157 23.06 -8.67 4.12
C THR A 157 22.89 -10.07 3.55
N GLY A 158 21.72 -10.39 3.01
CA GLY A 158 21.32 -11.75 2.63
C GLY A 158 21.03 -12.67 3.84
N GLN A 159 21.08 -12.14 5.06
CA GLN A 159 20.92 -12.93 6.29
C GLN A 159 19.61 -12.55 7.01
N LYS A 160 18.96 -13.54 7.62
CA LYS A 160 17.79 -13.30 8.46
C LYS A 160 18.20 -12.91 9.87
N LEU A 161 17.45 -11.98 10.46
CA LEU A 161 17.55 -11.71 11.89
C LEU A 161 17.00 -12.90 12.71
N PRO A 162 17.49 -13.11 13.94
CA PRO A 162 16.96 -14.12 14.84
C PRO A 162 15.47 -13.90 15.14
N GLU A 163 14.81 -14.94 15.64
CA GLU A 163 13.41 -14.84 16.08
C GLU A 163 13.25 -13.84 17.21
N ILE A 164 12.12 -13.12 17.20
CA ILE A 164 11.80 -12.15 18.24
C ILE A 164 11.48 -12.88 19.56
N SER A 165 12.17 -12.51 20.62
CA SER A 165 11.97 -13.10 21.93
C SER A 165 10.57 -12.78 22.51
N LYS A 166 10.11 -13.62 23.44
CA LYS A 166 8.83 -13.37 24.12
C LYS A 166 8.84 -12.04 24.90
N ASP A 167 9.96 -11.72 25.52
CA ASP A 167 10.11 -10.49 26.30
C ASP A 167 10.04 -9.23 25.41
N GLU A 168 10.67 -9.29 24.24
CA GLU A 168 10.57 -8.22 23.26
C GLU A 168 9.15 -8.05 22.72
N LYS A 169 8.46 -9.17 22.41
CA LYS A 169 7.05 -9.13 22.03
C LYS A 169 6.19 -8.46 23.10
N LEU A 170 6.34 -8.87 24.36
CA LEU A 170 5.60 -8.28 25.48
C LEU A 170 5.92 -6.79 25.67
N HIS A 171 7.19 -6.39 25.50
CA HIS A 171 7.58 -5.00 25.55
C HIS A 171 6.85 -4.16 24.48
N ILE A 172 6.85 -4.62 23.24
CA ILE A 172 6.20 -3.92 22.13
C ILE A 172 4.68 -3.90 22.28
N ILE A 173 4.06 -4.98 22.74
CA ILE A 173 2.63 -5.01 23.06
C ILE A 173 2.28 -3.92 24.08
N LYS A 174 3.02 -3.85 25.19
CA LYS A 174 2.82 -2.81 26.21
C LYS A 174 2.99 -1.40 25.64
N LYS A 175 4.02 -1.19 24.82
CA LYS A 175 4.25 0.10 24.15
C LYS A 175 3.09 0.46 23.23
N HIS A 176 2.57 -0.49 22.44
CA HIS A 176 1.42 -0.28 21.56
C HIS A 176 0.17 0.11 22.35
N ILE A 177 -0.10 -0.58 23.46
CA ILE A 177 -1.23 -0.25 24.37
C ILE A 177 -1.10 1.19 24.88
N ASN A 178 0.06 1.57 25.39
CA ASN A 178 0.29 2.92 25.94
C ASN A 178 0.09 4.00 24.86
N LEU A 179 0.64 3.80 23.67
CA LEU A 179 0.48 4.76 22.56
C LEU A 179 -0.98 4.94 22.13
N GLU A 180 -1.77 3.88 22.13
CA GLU A 180 -3.22 3.98 21.82
C GLU A 180 -3.97 4.74 22.93
N LEU A 181 -3.63 4.49 24.19
CA LEU A 181 -4.24 5.19 25.34
C LEU A 181 -3.87 6.67 25.38
N GLU A 182 -2.69 7.06 24.92
CA GLU A 182 -2.28 8.46 24.78
C GLU A 182 -3.07 9.22 23.69
N GLN A 183 -3.52 8.53 22.65
CA GLN A 183 -4.15 9.14 21.49
C GLN A 183 -5.69 9.10 21.50
N LYS A 184 -6.28 8.21 22.30
CA LYS A 184 -7.72 7.91 22.26
C LYS A 184 -8.29 7.74 23.66
N PRO A 185 -9.59 8.03 23.86
CA PRO A 185 -10.29 7.67 25.09
C PRO A 185 -10.15 6.15 25.35
N GLU A 186 -9.96 5.77 26.61
CA GLU A 186 -9.67 4.38 27.04
C GLU A 186 -10.65 3.34 26.44
N ILE A 187 -11.94 3.62 26.49
CA ILE A 187 -12.98 2.70 25.94
C ILE A 187 -12.76 2.43 24.45
N VAL A 188 -12.37 3.45 23.69
CA VAL A 188 -12.10 3.35 22.26
C VAL A 188 -10.82 2.56 22.02
N ALA A 189 -9.73 2.94 22.72
CA ALA A 189 -8.44 2.28 22.64
C ALA A 189 -8.54 0.77 22.94
N ILE A 190 -9.21 0.38 24.03
CA ILE A 190 -9.40 -1.02 24.41
C ILE A 190 -10.17 -1.82 23.34
N ARG A 191 -11.20 -1.22 22.73
CA ARG A 191 -11.98 -1.90 21.67
C ARG A 191 -11.12 -2.15 20.42
N GLU A 192 -10.34 -1.17 20.00
CA GLU A 192 -9.48 -1.27 18.82
C GLU A 192 -8.29 -2.20 19.07
N LEU A 193 -7.68 -2.14 20.25
CA LEU A 193 -6.56 -3.00 20.65
C LEU A 193 -6.87 -4.50 20.61
N ARG A 194 -8.12 -4.92 20.85
CA ARG A 194 -8.50 -6.34 20.76
C ARG A 194 -8.06 -6.99 19.46
N LYS A 195 -8.27 -6.30 18.33
CA LYS A 195 -7.87 -6.78 17.00
C LYS A 195 -6.34 -6.83 16.85
N HIS A 196 -5.64 -5.85 17.41
CA HIS A 196 -4.19 -5.75 17.25
C HIS A 196 -3.45 -6.72 18.16
N ILE A 197 -3.87 -6.83 19.42
CA ILE A 197 -3.22 -7.71 20.40
C ILE A 197 -3.35 -9.19 20.02
N SER A 198 -4.50 -9.60 19.46
CA SER A 198 -4.69 -10.99 19.00
C SER A 198 -3.81 -11.37 17.79
N ALA A 199 -3.16 -10.43 17.16
CA ALA A 199 -2.30 -10.67 16.02
C ALA A 199 -0.81 -10.86 16.38
N TYR A 200 -0.39 -10.51 17.63
CA TYR A 200 0.98 -10.72 18.13
C TYR A 200 1.24 -12.17 18.51
#